data_3d73e882dbf52706c53a8c646b923f88
#
_entry.id   3d73e882dbf52706c53a8c646b923f88
#
_cell.length_a   1.000
_cell.length_b   1.000
_cell.length_c   1.000
_cell.angle_alpha   90.00
_cell.angle_beta   90.00
_cell.angle_gamma   90.00
#
_symmetry.space_group_name_H-M   'P 1'
#
loop_
_entity.id
_entity.type
_entity.pdbx_description
1 polymer ?
#
loop_
_entity_poly.entity_id
_entity_poly.type
_entity_poly.pdbx_seq_one_letter_code
_entity_poly.pdbx_strand_id
1 'polypeptide(L)'
;MKQEMRGLLLHFGANLWYDEWIDKSKPRSVKAATDYLQLDEALWRETTDRMAAGGLNTVVIDVAEAIVYPSHPELAVKGSWSVERFRAELARLRKIGLTPLPKLNFSTAHDTWLKDYGRMVSTPEYYRVCRDVLRDVCEIFDHPEYVHIGFDEEMAVYQKKYAYCVMRQGELWWHDFLFMVKTCEDLGMRAWAWSDYAWWHPYEYIRRTPKSVLLSDWYYPVNFDLQSALAKNRWALRNFIDFDNAGFDQVPTGTNYSPALAENFPRLVEFCDAHISPDRLKGYLQTPWAVMIPEYRDLVMQSVDIAVETFRKRGSLPSAAQKRYSAAENAKLVLPPDADAKIAEQKRRDPNYNAFW
;
A
#
# COMPACT_ATOMS: atom_id res chain seq x y z
N MET A 1 23.58 -6.66 -7.32
CA MET A 1 22.56 -5.74 -6.79
C MET A 1 21.19 -6.35 -7.08
N LYS A 2 20.25 -6.35 -6.13
CA LYS A 2 18.87 -6.78 -6.41
C LYS A 2 18.26 -5.84 -7.44
N GLN A 3 17.42 -6.38 -8.32
CA GLN A 3 16.74 -5.58 -9.34
C GLN A 3 15.73 -4.63 -8.66
N GLU A 4 15.70 -3.38 -9.10
CA GLU A 4 14.72 -2.39 -8.66
C GLU A 4 13.30 -2.86 -8.99
N MET A 5 12.37 -2.73 -8.03
CA MET A 5 10.96 -3.06 -8.25
C MET A 5 10.31 -2.05 -9.19
N ARG A 6 9.70 -2.55 -10.25
CA ARG A 6 8.87 -1.78 -11.18
C ARG A 6 7.52 -2.47 -11.24
N GLY A 7 6.59 -2.04 -10.38
CA GLY A 7 5.41 -2.85 -10.11
C GLY A 7 4.09 -2.12 -10.08
N LEU A 8 3.03 -2.93 -10.11
CA LEU A 8 1.68 -2.53 -9.76
C LEU A 8 1.21 -3.28 -8.52
N LEU A 9 0.36 -2.59 -7.73
CA LEU A 9 -0.50 -3.24 -6.75
C LEU A 9 -1.87 -3.47 -7.39
N LEU A 10 -2.32 -4.72 -7.37
CA LEU A 10 -3.59 -5.15 -7.94
C LEU A 10 -4.42 -5.90 -6.89
N HIS A 11 -5.72 -5.67 -6.88
CA HIS A 11 -6.64 -6.33 -5.97
C HIS A 11 -7.11 -7.66 -6.55
N PHE A 12 -6.66 -8.77 -5.98
CA PHE A 12 -7.18 -10.10 -6.30
C PHE A 12 -8.43 -10.40 -5.48
N GLY A 13 -8.44 -9.98 -4.20
CA GLY A 13 -9.62 -9.82 -3.37
C GLY A 13 -10.10 -8.37 -3.32
N ALA A 14 -11.36 -8.15 -2.99
CA ALA A 14 -12.00 -6.83 -3.04
C ALA A 14 -12.72 -6.42 -1.76
N ASN A 15 -12.84 -7.30 -0.77
CA ASN A 15 -13.53 -7.03 0.49
C ASN A 15 -12.64 -6.22 1.46
N LEU A 16 -12.35 -4.97 1.11
CA LEU A 16 -11.40 -4.13 1.82
C LEU A 16 -12.03 -2.85 2.38
N TRP A 17 -12.96 -2.22 1.64
CA TRP A 17 -13.31 -0.82 1.92
C TRP A 17 -14.59 -0.61 2.69
N TYR A 18 -15.58 -1.53 2.58
CA TYR A 18 -16.88 -1.42 3.25
C TYR A 18 -17.34 -2.80 3.66
N ASP A 19 -17.73 -2.98 4.92
CA ASP A 19 -18.21 -4.27 5.44
C ASP A 19 -19.63 -4.60 4.96
N GLU A 20 -20.46 -3.57 4.73
CA GLU A 20 -21.78 -3.73 4.13
C GLU A 20 -22.21 -2.48 3.36
N TRP A 21 -23.23 -2.60 2.53
CA TRP A 21 -23.84 -1.43 1.89
C TRP A 21 -24.91 -0.83 2.78
N ILE A 22 -24.57 0.21 3.52
CA ILE A 22 -25.44 0.84 4.52
C ILE A 22 -26.55 1.69 3.88
N ASP A 23 -26.21 2.47 2.83
CA ASP A 23 -27.18 3.36 2.16
C ASP A 23 -28.00 2.60 1.12
N LYS A 24 -29.09 1.96 1.56
CA LYS A 24 -30.00 1.19 0.70
C LYS A 24 -30.77 2.04 -0.33
N SER A 25 -30.72 3.39 -0.22
CA SER A 25 -31.35 4.31 -1.18
C SER A 25 -30.57 4.49 -2.47
N LYS A 26 -29.30 4.05 -2.50
CA LYS A 26 -28.39 4.14 -3.65
C LYS A 26 -28.02 2.78 -4.20
N PRO A 27 -27.61 2.71 -5.47
CA PRO A 27 -27.01 1.49 -6.00
C PRO A 27 -25.84 1.01 -5.13
N ARG A 28 -25.72 -0.32 -4.96
CA ARG A 28 -24.63 -0.89 -4.20
C ARG A 28 -23.28 -0.48 -4.80
N SER A 29 -22.36 -0.02 -3.96
CA SER A 29 -20.99 0.22 -4.39
C SER A 29 -20.29 -1.10 -4.69
N VAL A 30 -19.53 -1.16 -5.76
CA VAL A 30 -18.65 -2.29 -6.09
C VAL A 30 -17.57 -2.52 -5.04
N LYS A 31 -17.29 -1.52 -4.21
CA LYS A 31 -16.35 -1.61 -3.07
C LYS A 31 -16.99 -2.13 -1.78
N ALA A 32 -18.29 -2.39 -1.77
CA ALA A 32 -18.96 -3.04 -0.64
C ALA A 32 -18.68 -4.54 -0.66
N ALA A 33 -18.38 -5.11 0.50
CA ALA A 33 -18.06 -6.53 0.64
C ALA A 33 -19.13 -7.43 0.07
N THR A 34 -18.72 -8.51 -0.59
CA THR A 34 -19.58 -9.52 -1.20
C THR A 34 -19.31 -10.89 -0.57
N ASP A 35 -20.30 -11.76 -0.66
CA ASP A 35 -20.16 -13.18 -0.33
C ASP A 35 -19.63 -14.03 -1.50
N TYR A 36 -19.19 -13.38 -2.57
CA TYR A 36 -18.56 -13.98 -3.75
C TYR A 36 -17.33 -13.18 -4.18
N LEU A 37 -16.40 -13.84 -4.84
CA LEU A 37 -15.17 -13.21 -5.33
C LEU A 37 -15.46 -12.29 -6.53
N GLN A 38 -15.09 -11.03 -6.42
CA GLN A 38 -15.17 -10.03 -7.47
C GLN A 38 -13.86 -9.99 -8.28
N LEU A 39 -13.66 -10.98 -9.13
CA LEU A 39 -12.46 -11.10 -9.97
C LEU A 39 -12.83 -11.55 -11.39
N ASP A 40 -12.54 -10.72 -12.38
CA ASP A 40 -12.52 -11.12 -13.78
C ASP A 40 -11.13 -11.67 -14.14
N GLU A 41 -11.08 -12.98 -14.38
CA GLU A 41 -9.82 -13.68 -14.67
C GLU A 41 -9.22 -13.28 -16.02
N ALA A 42 -10.04 -12.91 -17.00
CA ALA A 42 -9.57 -12.47 -18.30
C ALA A 42 -8.87 -11.10 -18.16
N LEU A 43 -9.48 -10.17 -17.43
CA LEU A 43 -8.87 -8.89 -17.11
C LEU A 43 -7.59 -9.05 -16.30
N TRP A 44 -7.57 -9.92 -15.29
CA TRP A 44 -6.38 -10.23 -14.52
C TRP A 44 -5.23 -10.70 -15.41
N ARG A 45 -5.49 -11.66 -16.31
CA ARG A 45 -4.49 -12.18 -17.23
C ARG A 45 -4.01 -11.13 -18.22
N GLU A 46 -4.94 -10.40 -18.84
CA GLU A 46 -4.62 -9.30 -19.76
C GLU A 46 -3.71 -8.24 -19.08
N THR A 47 -4.05 -7.88 -17.83
CA THR A 47 -3.28 -6.89 -17.05
C THR A 47 -1.86 -7.38 -16.78
N THR A 48 -1.72 -8.58 -16.24
CA THR A 48 -0.41 -9.13 -15.88
C THR A 48 0.46 -9.42 -17.10
N ASP A 49 -0.12 -9.89 -18.21
CA ASP A 49 0.60 -10.10 -19.46
C ASP A 49 1.08 -8.75 -20.05
N ARG A 50 0.24 -7.71 -20.00
CA ARG A 50 0.61 -6.34 -20.42
C ARG A 50 1.71 -5.75 -19.53
N MET A 51 1.67 -5.97 -18.23
CA MET A 51 2.74 -5.56 -17.30
C MET A 51 4.08 -6.19 -17.71
N ALA A 52 4.11 -7.50 -17.91
CA ALA A 52 5.32 -8.23 -18.30
C ALA A 52 5.84 -7.78 -19.67
N ALA A 53 4.97 -7.66 -20.67
CA ALA A 53 5.31 -7.18 -22.01
C ALA A 53 5.87 -5.74 -21.99
N GLY A 54 5.39 -4.90 -21.08
CA GLY A 54 5.87 -3.53 -20.86
C GLY A 54 7.17 -3.43 -20.06
N GLY A 55 7.73 -4.55 -19.59
CA GLY A 55 8.99 -4.58 -18.83
C GLY A 55 8.85 -4.24 -17.34
N LEU A 56 7.64 -4.28 -16.80
CA LEU A 56 7.43 -4.33 -15.35
C LEU A 56 7.87 -5.70 -14.82
N ASN A 57 8.29 -5.76 -13.56
CA ASN A 57 8.88 -6.96 -12.98
C ASN A 57 8.25 -7.42 -11.67
N THR A 58 7.30 -6.67 -11.13
CA THR A 58 6.71 -6.94 -9.82
C THR A 58 5.21 -6.74 -9.86
N VAL A 59 4.46 -7.67 -9.27
CA VAL A 59 3.04 -7.49 -8.95
C VAL A 59 2.82 -7.72 -7.47
N VAL A 60 2.31 -6.70 -6.77
CA VAL A 60 1.84 -6.81 -5.40
C VAL A 60 0.37 -7.21 -5.45
N ILE A 61 0.06 -8.35 -4.89
CA ILE A 61 -1.28 -8.95 -4.96
C ILE A 61 -1.99 -8.76 -3.64
N ASP A 62 -3.01 -7.91 -3.61
CA ASP A 62 -3.90 -7.81 -2.45
C ASP A 62 -4.83 -9.02 -2.46
N VAL A 63 -4.52 -9.98 -1.58
CA VAL A 63 -5.16 -11.31 -1.62
C VAL A 63 -6.51 -11.30 -0.92
N ALA A 64 -6.59 -10.65 0.24
CA ALA A 64 -7.80 -10.54 1.04
C ALA A 64 -8.59 -11.88 1.13
N GLU A 65 -9.88 -11.90 0.78
CA GLU A 65 -10.75 -13.09 0.79
C GLU A 65 -10.60 -14.01 -0.42
N ALA A 66 -9.69 -13.70 -1.34
CA ALA A 66 -9.67 -14.36 -2.66
C ALA A 66 -9.15 -15.80 -2.67
N ILE A 67 -8.54 -16.27 -1.60
CA ILE A 67 -8.05 -17.64 -1.46
C ILE A 67 -8.66 -18.34 -0.25
N VAL A 68 -8.71 -19.66 -0.30
CA VAL A 68 -9.10 -20.49 0.84
C VAL A 68 -7.85 -20.71 1.69
N TYR A 69 -7.72 -19.94 2.77
CA TYR A 69 -6.59 -20.10 3.71
C TYR A 69 -6.69 -21.43 4.43
N PRO A 70 -5.64 -22.28 4.46
CA PRO A 70 -5.68 -23.55 5.15
C PRO A 70 -6.02 -23.45 6.63
N SER A 71 -5.50 -22.43 7.31
CA SER A 71 -5.74 -22.22 8.75
C SER A 71 -7.11 -21.58 9.04
N HIS A 72 -7.67 -20.81 8.10
CA HIS A 72 -8.89 -20.03 8.26
C HIS A 72 -9.77 -20.07 7.00
N PRO A 73 -10.31 -21.26 6.64
CA PRO A 73 -11.14 -21.40 5.43
C PRO A 73 -12.44 -20.58 5.49
N GLU A 74 -12.89 -20.21 6.67
CA GLU A 74 -14.06 -19.34 6.89
C GLU A 74 -13.90 -17.91 6.37
N LEU A 75 -12.68 -17.46 6.13
CA LEU A 75 -12.43 -16.15 5.52
C LEU A 75 -12.79 -16.11 4.03
N ALA A 76 -12.79 -17.27 3.37
CA ALA A 76 -13.12 -17.38 1.97
C ALA A 76 -14.59 -17.00 1.69
N VAL A 77 -14.83 -16.59 0.45
CA VAL A 77 -16.16 -16.33 -0.13
C VAL A 77 -16.44 -17.30 -1.28
N LYS A 78 -17.64 -17.32 -1.80
CA LYS A 78 -17.98 -18.14 -2.96
C LYS A 78 -17.07 -17.77 -4.14
N GLY A 79 -16.36 -18.74 -4.69
CA GLY A 79 -15.45 -18.54 -5.82
C GLY A 79 -14.02 -18.20 -5.44
N SER A 80 -13.70 -18.10 -4.15
CA SER A 80 -12.29 -18.01 -3.68
C SER A 80 -11.50 -19.21 -4.21
N TRP A 81 -10.27 -18.96 -4.61
CA TRP A 81 -9.43 -19.98 -5.23
C TRP A 81 -8.83 -20.95 -4.22
N SER A 82 -8.69 -22.21 -4.59
CA SER A 82 -7.90 -23.15 -3.81
C SER A 82 -6.42 -22.75 -3.83
N VAL A 83 -5.66 -23.21 -2.83
CA VAL A 83 -4.21 -22.96 -2.75
C VAL A 83 -3.49 -23.47 -4.00
N GLU A 84 -3.88 -24.66 -4.51
CA GLU A 84 -3.25 -25.26 -5.71
C GLU A 84 -3.47 -24.38 -6.94
N ARG A 85 -4.72 -23.91 -7.12
CA ARG A 85 -5.05 -23.02 -8.25
C ARG A 85 -4.27 -21.71 -8.16
N PHE A 86 -4.20 -21.10 -6.98
CA PHE A 86 -3.50 -19.86 -6.78
C PHE A 86 -1.99 -20.02 -6.95
N ARG A 87 -1.39 -21.11 -6.45
CA ARG A 87 0.03 -21.44 -6.68
C ARG A 87 0.34 -21.63 -8.18
N ALA A 88 -0.57 -22.24 -8.95
CA ALA A 88 -0.40 -22.34 -10.40
C ALA A 88 -0.35 -20.95 -11.06
N GLU A 89 -1.16 -20.01 -10.60
CA GLU A 89 -1.13 -18.63 -11.09
C GLU A 89 0.16 -17.90 -10.68
N LEU A 90 0.63 -18.06 -9.44
CA LEU A 90 1.92 -17.51 -9.01
C LEU A 90 3.09 -18.05 -9.87
N ALA A 91 3.03 -19.34 -10.23
CA ALA A 91 4.01 -19.94 -11.14
C ALA A 91 3.93 -19.35 -12.56
N ARG A 92 2.71 -19.08 -13.08
CA ARG A 92 2.51 -18.39 -14.36
C ARG A 92 3.12 -17.00 -14.33
N LEU A 93 2.84 -16.21 -13.28
CA LEU A 93 3.39 -14.87 -13.12
C LEU A 93 4.93 -14.87 -13.14
N ARG A 94 5.54 -15.78 -12.39
CA ARG A 94 7.02 -15.94 -12.39
C ARG A 94 7.53 -16.32 -13.78
N LYS A 95 6.83 -17.20 -14.50
CA LYS A 95 7.22 -17.62 -15.85
C LYS A 95 7.20 -16.49 -16.88
N ILE A 96 6.30 -15.52 -16.72
CA ILE A 96 6.25 -14.33 -17.60
C ILE A 96 7.16 -13.19 -17.11
N GLY A 97 7.97 -13.40 -16.06
CA GLY A 97 8.95 -12.44 -15.57
C GLY A 97 8.46 -11.49 -14.47
N LEU A 98 7.27 -11.73 -13.91
CA LEU A 98 6.76 -10.97 -12.77
C LEU A 98 7.09 -11.67 -11.45
N THR A 99 7.61 -10.93 -10.49
CA THR A 99 7.73 -11.37 -9.09
C THR A 99 6.43 -11.07 -8.36
N PRO A 100 5.63 -12.10 -8.00
CA PRO A 100 4.44 -11.88 -7.18
C PRO A 100 4.82 -11.70 -5.73
N LEU A 101 4.32 -10.64 -5.10
CA LEU A 101 4.47 -10.35 -3.68
C LEU A 101 3.10 -10.23 -3.01
N PRO A 102 2.92 -10.82 -1.83
CA PRO A 102 1.64 -10.78 -1.15
C PRO A 102 1.37 -9.44 -0.48
N LYS A 103 0.09 -9.04 -0.46
CA LYS A 103 -0.43 -8.03 0.44
C LYS A 103 -1.64 -8.58 1.19
N LEU A 104 -1.65 -8.37 2.49
CA LEU A 104 -2.81 -8.52 3.38
C LEU A 104 -2.98 -7.18 4.10
N ASN A 105 -4.14 -6.56 3.99
CA ASN A 105 -4.34 -5.31 4.70
C ASN A 105 -4.92 -5.54 6.09
N PHE A 106 -4.13 -5.24 7.13
CA PHE A 106 -4.53 -5.33 8.54
C PHE A 106 -4.90 -3.96 9.13
N SER A 107 -5.05 -2.95 8.30
CA SER A 107 -5.62 -1.67 8.74
C SER A 107 -7.08 -1.85 9.14
N THR A 108 -7.50 -1.25 10.23
CA THR A 108 -8.90 -1.25 10.68
C THR A 108 -9.85 -0.53 9.70
N ALA A 109 -9.32 0.21 8.74
CA ALA A 109 -10.09 0.83 7.65
C ALA A 109 -10.18 -0.05 6.39
N HIS A 110 -9.46 -1.20 6.35
CA HIS A 110 -9.35 -2.06 5.16
C HIS A 110 -9.35 -3.55 5.48
N ASP A 111 -9.92 -3.95 6.62
CA ASP A 111 -9.87 -5.32 7.14
C ASP A 111 -11.19 -6.10 7.02
N THR A 112 -12.11 -5.64 6.19
CA THR A 112 -13.43 -6.29 5.98
C THR A 112 -13.29 -7.78 5.58
N TRP A 113 -12.21 -8.15 4.89
CA TRP A 113 -11.89 -9.52 4.51
C TRP A 113 -11.68 -10.45 5.71
N LEU A 114 -11.28 -9.90 6.87
CA LEU A 114 -11.14 -10.64 8.13
C LEU A 114 -12.50 -10.98 8.78
N LYS A 115 -13.62 -10.49 8.22
CA LYS A 115 -14.97 -10.72 8.75
C LYS A 115 -15.07 -10.35 10.23
N ASP A 116 -15.56 -11.26 11.08
CA ASP A 116 -15.72 -10.99 12.51
C ASP A 116 -14.39 -10.73 13.22
N TYR A 117 -13.28 -11.28 12.72
CA TYR A 117 -11.96 -11.04 13.31
C TYR A 117 -11.49 -9.60 13.18
N GLY A 118 -11.88 -8.87 12.12
CA GLY A 118 -11.64 -7.43 12.00
C GLY A 118 -12.32 -6.60 13.08
N ARG A 119 -13.30 -7.15 13.81
CA ARG A 119 -13.96 -6.52 14.96
C ARG A 119 -13.31 -6.91 16.30
N MET A 120 -12.39 -7.86 16.29
CA MET A 120 -11.66 -8.35 17.46
C MET A 120 -10.24 -7.79 17.54
N VAL A 121 -9.98 -6.67 16.87
CA VAL A 121 -8.66 -6.03 16.80
C VAL A 121 -8.04 -5.93 18.20
N SER A 122 -6.75 -6.18 18.29
CA SER A 122 -5.95 -6.13 19.52
C SER A 122 -6.33 -7.16 20.60
N THR A 123 -7.04 -8.22 20.21
CA THR A 123 -7.32 -9.35 21.14
C THR A 123 -6.42 -10.56 20.86
N PRO A 124 -6.28 -11.50 21.83
CA PRO A 124 -5.52 -12.72 21.58
C PRO A 124 -6.01 -13.53 20.37
N GLU A 125 -7.32 -13.54 20.11
CA GLU A 125 -7.91 -14.22 18.97
C GLU A 125 -7.50 -13.54 17.65
N TYR A 126 -7.59 -12.22 17.57
CA TYR A 126 -7.10 -11.45 16.41
C TYR A 126 -5.63 -11.75 16.11
N TYR A 127 -4.77 -11.73 17.13
CA TYR A 127 -3.34 -12.01 16.94
C TYR A 127 -3.09 -13.44 16.48
N ARG A 128 -3.89 -14.42 16.94
CA ARG A 128 -3.79 -15.81 16.48
C ARG A 128 -4.11 -15.88 14.98
N VAL A 129 -5.25 -15.32 14.56
CA VAL A 129 -5.69 -15.32 13.16
C VAL A 129 -4.67 -14.62 12.26
N CYS A 130 -4.21 -13.43 12.64
CA CYS A 130 -3.21 -12.68 11.87
C CYS A 130 -1.91 -13.48 11.67
N ARG A 131 -1.43 -14.16 12.73
CA ARG A 131 -0.23 -15.01 12.65
C ARG A 131 -0.46 -16.20 11.72
N ASP A 132 -1.61 -16.83 11.82
CA ASP A 132 -1.93 -18.03 11.04
C ASP A 132 -2.06 -17.68 9.54
N VAL A 133 -2.76 -16.60 9.17
CA VAL A 133 -2.89 -16.19 7.75
C VAL A 133 -1.56 -15.68 7.19
N LEU A 134 -0.71 -15.04 7.98
CA LEU A 134 0.63 -14.65 7.55
C LEU A 134 1.50 -15.87 7.27
N ARG A 135 1.39 -16.94 8.08
CA ARG A 135 2.07 -18.22 7.83
C ARG A 135 1.56 -18.88 6.55
N ASP A 136 0.24 -18.96 6.37
CA ASP A 136 -0.35 -19.52 5.16
C ASP A 136 0.15 -18.77 3.91
N VAL A 137 0.14 -17.44 3.94
CA VAL A 137 0.62 -16.63 2.82
C VAL A 137 2.12 -16.82 2.58
N CYS A 138 2.93 -16.91 3.64
CA CYS A 138 4.35 -17.19 3.51
C CYS A 138 4.58 -18.49 2.73
N GLU A 139 3.88 -19.57 3.09
CA GLU A 139 3.99 -20.86 2.43
C GLU A 139 3.39 -20.86 1.01
N ILE A 140 2.25 -20.19 0.81
CA ILE A 140 1.58 -20.13 -0.49
C ILE A 140 2.43 -19.40 -1.53
N PHE A 141 3.10 -18.31 -1.14
CA PHE A 141 3.97 -17.53 -2.02
C PHE A 141 5.41 -18.05 -2.09
N ASP A 142 5.71 -19.20 -1.47
CA ASP A 142 7.03 -19.83 -1.48
C ASP A 142 8.11 -18.95 -0.81
N HIS A 143 7.84 -18.54 0.43
CA HIS A 143 8.71 -17.70 1.27
C HIS A 143 9.15 -16.40 0.60
N PRO A 144 8.22 -15.48 0.31
CA PRO A 144 8.52 -14.22 -0.36
C PRO A 144 9.40 -13.35 0.53
N GLU A 145 10.25 -12.53 -0.08
CA GLU A 145 11.11 -11.60 0.68
C GLU A 145 10.30 -10.56 1.46
N TYR A 146 9.19 -10.11 0.89
CA TYR A 146 8.33 -9.07 1.47
C TYR A 146 6.89 -9.52 1.55
N VAL A 147 6.19 -9.06 2.59
CA VAL A 147 4.73 -9.09 2.69
C VAL A 147 4.23 -7.71 3.06
N HIS A 148 3.31 -7.17 2.26
CA HIS A 148 2.71 -5.87 2.57
C HIS A 148 1.56 -6.07 3.56
N ILE A 149 1.67 -5.43 4.74
CA ILE A 149 0.73 -5.63 5.86
C ILE A 149 -0.33 -4.52 5.99
N GLY A 150 -0.33 -3.53 5.10
CA GLY A 150 -1.28 -2.40 5.15
C GLY A 150 -0.91 -1.36 6.21
N PHE A 151 -1.78 -1.15 7.19
CA PHE A 151 -1.66 -0.18 8.29
C PHE A 151 -1.87 1.27 7.87
N ASP A 152 -2.71 1.50 6.87
CA ASP A 152 -3.09 2.81 6.35
C ASP A 152 -4.45 3.29 6.86
N GLU A 153 -4.66 4.60 6.86
CA GLU A 153 -5.96 5.27 7.01
C GLU A 153 -6.72 4.91 8.30
N GLU A 154 -6.05 4.56 9.39
CA GLU A 154 -6.69 4.15 10.65
C GLU A 154 -7.33 5.32 11.41
N MET A 155 -8.32 5.92 10.82
CA MET A 155 -9.09 7.03 11.38
C MET A 155 -10.60 6.81 11.19
N ALA A 156 -11.41 7.29 12.12
CA ALA A 156 -12.88 7.15 12.09
C ALA A 156 -13.52 7.66 10.79
N VAL A 157 -12.93 8.67 10.15
CA VAL A 157 -13.44 9.24 8.90
C VAL A 157 -13.46 8.21 7.75
N TYR A 158 -12.51 7.27 7.73
CA TYR A 158 -12.45 6.23 6.72
C TYR A 158 -13.38 5.05 7.02
N GLN A 159 -13.83 4.91 8.27
CA GLN A 159 -14.75 3.86 8.71
C GLN A 159 -16.24 4.28 8.69
N LYS A 160 -16.58 5.42 8.10
CA LYS A 160 -17.98 5.91 8.01
C LYS A 160 -18.95 4.96 7.28
N LYS A 161 -18.41 4.01 6.51
CA LYS A 161 -19.16 3.03 5.71
C LYS A 161 -19.08 1.62 6.29
N TYR A 162 -18.56 1.50 7.51
CA TYR A 162 -18.56 0.28 8.28
C TYR A 162 -19.72 0.27 9.26
N ALA A 163 -20.27 -0.90 9.54
CA ALA A 163 -21.27 -1.09 10.58
C ALA A 163 -20.70 -0.79 11.97
N TYR A 164 -19.38 -0.94 12.13
CA TYR A 164 -18.65 -0.67 13.36
C TYR A 164 -17.44 0.19 13.07
N CYS A 165 -17.11 1.07 14.00
CA CYS A 165 -15.86 1.81 14.00
C CYS A 165 -14.93 1.18 15.05
N VAL A 166 -13.87 0.53 14.58
CA VAL A 166 -12.83 -0.07 15.44
C VAL A 166 -11.55 0.69 15.18
N MET A 167 -10.96 1.24 16.23
CA MET A 167 -9.74 2.05 16.13
C MET A 167 -8.75 1.66 17.22
N ARG A 168 -7.49 1.57 16.84
CA ARG A 168 -6.36 1.47 17.75
C ARG A 168 -5.53 2.75 17.63
N GLN A 169 -5.07 3.26 18.74
CA GLN A 169 -4.33 4.53 18.82
C GLN A 169 -3.20 4.46 19.83
N GLY A 170 -2.20 5.32 19.65
CA GLY A 170 -1.09 5.46 20.59
C GLY A 170 -0.35 4.15 20.82
N GLU A 171 -0.12 3.77 22.05
CA GLU A 171 0.63 2.55 22.40
C GLU A 171 -0.01 1.27 21.87
N LEU A 172 -1.34 1.20 21.75
CA LEU A 172 -2.02 0.03 21.21
C LEU A 172 -1.74 -0.11 19.69
N TRP A 173 -1.72 0.97 18.95
CA TRP A 173 -1.34 0.95 17.54
C TRP A 173 0.10 0.43 17.36
N TRP A 174 1.02 0.93 18.18
CA TRP A 174 2.41 0.48 18.14
C TRP A 174 2.57 -0.98 18.54
N HIS A 175 1.84 -1.42 19.54
CA HIS A 175 1.85 -2.83 19.97
C HIS A 175 1.46 -3.74 18.79
N ASP A 176 0.37 -3.43 18.11
CA ASP A 176 -0.14 -4.24 17.00
C ASP A 176 0.77 -4.17 15.77
N PHE A 177 1.25 -2.97 15.43
CA PHE A 177 2.18 -2.80 14.32
C PHE A 177 3.47 -3.61 14.53
N LEU A 178 4.07 -3.51 15.71
CA LEU A 178 5.29 -4.24 16.03
C LEU A 178 5.06 -5.75 16.15
N PHE A 179 3.88 -6.18 16.60
CA PHE A 179 3.48 -7.58 16.57
C PHE A 179 3.46 -8.14 15.13
N MET A 180 2.87 -7.39 14.17
CA MET A 180 2.83 -7.80 12.77
C MET A 180 4.22 -7.82 12.15
N VAL A 181 5.04 -6.80 12.41
CA VAL A 181 6.43 -6.75 11.94
C VAL A 181 7.20 -7.97 12.44
N LYS A 182 7.14 -8.23 13.76
CA LYS A 182 7.82 -9.37 14.33
C LYS A 182 7.31 -10.71 13.79
N THR A 183 6.01 -10.84 13.57
CA THR A 183 5.44 -12.05 12.98
C THR A 183 5.99 -12.32 11.58
N CYS A 184 6.12 -11.27 10.76
CA CYS A 184 6.74 -11.39 9.44
C CYS A 184 8.21 -11.83 9.55
N GLU A 185 8.98 -11.21 10.45
CA GLU A 185 10.39 -11.53 10.66
C GLU A 185 10.58 -12.97 11.17
N ASP A 186 9.74 -13.44 12.07
CA ASP A 186 9.77 -14.83 12.60
C ASP A 186 9.49 -15.87 11.49
N LEU A 187 8.78 -15.47 10.43
CA LEU A 187 8.52 -16.27 9.23
C LEU A 187 9.58 -16.07 8.12
N GLY A 188 10.62 -15.28 8.37
CA GLY A 188 11.70 -15.02 7.41
C GLY A 188 11.36 -13.98 6.34
N MET A 189 10.26 -13.26 6.47
CA MET A 189 9.84 -12.18 5.56
C MET A 189 10.16 -10.80 6.15
N ARG A 190 10.32 -9.78 5.30
CA ARG A 190 10.30 -8.39 5.73
C ARG A 190 8.89 -7.82 5.64
N ALA A 191 8.43 -7.20 6.71
CA ALA A 191 7.20 -6.43 6.66
C ALA A 191 7.35 -5.22 5.74
N TRP A 192 6.33 -4.96 4.93
CA TRP A 192 6.17 -3.80 4.08
C TRP A 192 4.88 -3.09 4.47
N ALA A 193 4.91 -1.81 4.74
CA ALA A 193 3.77 -1.08 5.28
C ALA A 193 3.55 0.26 4.59
N TRP A 194 2.29 0.69 4.56
CA TRP A 194 1.98 2.10 4.31
C TRP A 194 2.49 2.94 5.46
N SER A 195 2.90 4.15 5.18
CA SER A 195 3.59 5.00 6.16
C SER A 195 2.85 6.28 6.50
N ASP A 196 1.58 6.39 6.13
CA ASP A 196 0.76 7.59 6.36
C ASP A 196 0.50 7.91 7.84
N TYR A 197 0.70 6.95 8.77
CA TYR A 197 0.75 7.27 10.21
C TYR A 197 1.79 8.36 10.51
N ALA A 198 2.89 8.42 9.75
CA ALA A 198 3.89 9.46 9.85
C ALA A 198 3.39 10.86 9.46
N TRP A 199 2.31 10.98 8.69
CA TRP A 199 1.73 12.30 8.39
C TRP A 199 1.19 13.01 9.64
N TRP A 200 0.89 12.22 10.67
CA TRP A 200 0.32 12.68 11.92
C TRP A 200 1.32 12.62 13.08
N HIS A 201 2.26 11.68 13.00
CA HIS A 201 3.23 11.36 14.04
C HIS A 201 4.64 11.13 13.44
N PRO A 202 5.18 12.09 12.63
CA PRO A 202 6.39 11.84 11.84
C PRO A 202 7.60 11.50 12.72
N TYR A 203 7.79 12.22 13.83
CA TYR A 203 8.93 12.01 14.71
C TYR A 203 8.83 10.70 15.47
N GLU A 204 7.66 10.40 16.03
CA GLU A 204 7.39 9.14 16.71
C GLU A 204 7.56 7.96 15.75
N TYR A 205 6.99 8.06 14.53
CA TYR A 205 7.05 7.01 13.52
C TYR A 205 8.50 6.67 13.15
N ILE A 206 9.31 7.68 12.85
CA ILE A 206 10.72 7.49 12.50
C ILE A 206 11.52 6.84 13.63
N ARG A 207 11.21 7.16 14.88
CA ARG A 207 11.94 6.63 16.04
C ARG A 207 11.54 5.22 16.44
N ARG A 208 10.28 4.85 16.25
CA ARG A 208 9.72 3.58 16.74
C ARG A 208 9.67 2.49 15.68
N THR A 209 9.56 2.86 14.39
CA THR A 209 9.52 1.88 13.30
C THR A 209 10.88 1.19 13.17
N PRO A 210 10.93 -0.16 13.16
CA PRO A 210 12.16 -0.91 12.89
C PRO A 210 12.70 -0.62 11.48
N LYS A 211 14.03 -0.53 11.34
CA LYS A 211 14.68 -0.31 10.02
C LYS A 211 14.57 -1.50 9.08
N SER A 212 14.15 -2.65 9.57
CA SER A 212 13.78 -3.83 8.76
C SER A 212 12.52 -3.61 7.93
N VAL A 213 11.62 -2.72 8.34
CA VAL A 213 10.38 -2.44 7.62
C VAL A 213 10.67 -1.71 6.31
N LEU A 214 10.11 -2.21 5.21
CA LEU A 214 10.06 -1.52 3.93
C LEU A 214 8.88 -0.55 3.95
N LEU A 215 9.10 0.72 3.61
CA LEU A 215 8.06 1.75 3.65
C LEU A 215 7.55 2.08 2.26
N SER A 216 6.22 2.09 2.10
CA SER A 216 5.55 2.77 1.00
C SER A 216 4.88 4.04 1.52
N ASP A 217 5.50 5.17 1.27
CA ASP A 217 4.79 6.42 1.38
C ASP A 217 4.02 6.70 0.08
N TRP A 218 2.90 7.41 0.19
CA TRP A 218 2.07 7.75 -0.93
C TRP A 218 1.67 9.22 -0.87
N TYR A 219 1.65 9.85 -2.05
CA TYR A 219 1.26 11.24 -2.21
C TYR A 219 0.57 11.38 -3.56
N TYR A 220 -0.74 11.60 -3.56
CA TYR A 220 -1.54 11.55 -4.79
C TYR A 220 -1.73 12.89 -5.51
N PRO A 221 -1.65 14.07 -4.85
CA PRO A 221 -1.64 15.32 -5.60
C PRO A 221 -0.54 15.35 -6.67
N VAL A 222 -0.79 16.09 -7.74
CA VAL A 222 0.18 16.23 -8.86
C VAL A 222 1.20 17.37 -8.64
N ASN A 223 1.07 18.14 -7.58
CA ASN A 223 2.01 19.19 -7.20
C ASN A 223 3.04 18.66 -6.19
N PHE A 224 4.27 18.48 -6.65
CA PHE A 224 5.41 18.01 -5.86
C PHE A 224 6.36 19.15 -5.43
N ASP A 225 5.92 20.42 -5.50
CA ASP A 225 6.70 21.54 -4.99
C ASP A 225 6.50 21.68 -3.46
N LEU A 226 7.56 21.39 -2.71
CA LEU A 226 7.58 21.51 -1.24
C LEU A 226 7.26 22.92 -0.73
N GLN A 227 7.52 23.96 -1.53
CA GLN A 227 7.27 25.36 -1.16
C GLN A 227 5.82 25.76 -1.38
N SER A 228 5.22 25.27 -2.46
CA SER A 228 3.84 25.59 -2.86
C SER A 228 2.82 24.56 -2.37
N ALA A 229 3.24 23.39 -1.89
CA ALA A 229 2.34 22.40 -1.34
C ALA A 229 1.49 23.00 -0.21
N LEU A 230 0.18 22.73 -0.24
CA LEU A 230 -0.72 23.12 0.85
C LEU A 230 -0.14 22.66 2.18
N ALA A 231 -0.24 23.50 3.22
CA ALA A 231 0.40 23.24 4.51
C ALA A 231 0.08 21.84 5.06
N LYS A 232 -1.16 21.36 4.87
CA LYS A 232 -1.59 20.00 5.26
C LYS A 232 -0.96 18.87 4.46
N ASN A 233 -0.56 19.12 3.19
CA ASN A 233 0.03 18.10 2.31
C ASN A 233 1.56 18.10 2.38
N ARG A 234 2.15 19.13 2.98
CA ARG A 234 3.61 19.28 3.08
C ARG A 234 4.26 18.13 3.85
N TRP A 235 3.64 17.65 4.90
CA TRP A 235 4.17 16.57 5.72
C TRP A 235 4.21 15.24 4.94
N ALA A 236 3.15 14.91 4.22
CA ALA A 236 3.11 13.71 3.38
C ALA A 236 4.19 13.74 2.29
N LEU A 237 4.32 14.86 1.57
CA LEU A 237 5.36 15.01 0.55
C LEU A 237 6.77 14.98 1.14
N ARG A 238 6.96 15.53 2.34
CA ARG A 238 8.24 15.60 3.01
C ARG A 238 8.70 14.24 3.55
N ASN A 239 7.77 13.35 3.89
CA ASN A 239 8.10 12.03 4.47
C ASN A 239 9.07 11.23 3.62
N PHE A 240 9.00 11.31 2.29
CA PHE A 240 9.98 10.65 1.40
C PHE A 240 11.42 11.01 1.76
N ILE A 241 11.66 12.30 2.07
CA ILE A 241 12.98 12.83 2.44
C ILE A 241 13.33 12.45 3.87
N ASP A 242 12.38 12.57 4.79
CA ASP A 242 12.60 12.29 6.21
C ASP A 242 12.90 10.80 6.43
N PHE A 243 12.27 9.90 5.68
CA PHE A 243 12.56 8.47 5.71
C PHE A 243 13.95 8.15 5.13
N ASP A 244 14.36 8.81 4.05
CA ASP A 244 15.70 8.66 3.50
C ASP A 244 16.75 9.09 4.52
N ASN A 245 16.60 10.30 5.09
CA ASN A 245 17.47 10.83 6.13
C ASN A 245 17.54 9.91 7.36
N ALA A 246 16.44 9.24 7.69
CA ALA A 246 16.36 8.30 8.80
C ALA A 246 16.88 6.90 8.44
N GLY A 247 17.24 6.63 7.17
CA GLY A 247 17.83 5.38 6.72
C GLY A 247 16.84 4.25 6.45
N PHE A 248 15.58 4.54 6.11
CA PHE A 248 14.61 3.54 5.71
C PHE A 248 14.70 3.21 4.23
N ASP A 249 14.51 1.92 3.92
CA ASP A 249 14.25 1.46 2.56
C ASP A 249 12.83 1.85 2.13
N GLN A 250 12.66 2.31 0.88
CA GLN A 250 11.40 2.86 0.40
C GLN A 250 10.99 2.30 -0.96
N VAL A 251 9.67 2.12 -1.14
CA VAL A 251 9.00 1.90 -2.42
C VAL A 251 7.85 2.90 -2.53
N PRO A 252 8.12 4.14 -2.99
CA PRO A 252 7.09 5.15 -3.18
C PRO A 252 5.95 4.66 -4.06
N THR A 253 4.71 5.04 -3.70
CA THR A 253 3.51 4.56 -4.38
C THR A 253 2.68 5.70 -4.94
N GLY A 254 2.36 5.62 -6.24
CA GLY A 254 1.49 6.55 -6.95
C GLY A 254 0.21 5.90 -7.44
N THR A 255 -0.69 6.70 -8.00
CA THR A 255 -2.01 6.25 -8.44
C THR A 255 -2.55 7.02 -9.64
N ASN A 256 -3.56 6.43 -10.30
CA ASN A 256 -4.39 7.08 -11.30
C ASN A 256 -5.89 6.82 -11.08
N TYR A 257 -6.32 6.57 -9.83
CA TYR A 257 -7.73 6.22 -9.54
C TYR A 257 -8.75 7.29 -10.01
N SER A 258 -8.29 8.48 -10.38
CA SER A 258 -9.07 9.55 -10.97
C SER A 258 -8.31 10.13 -12.18
N PRO A 259 -9.00 10.57 -13.25
CA PRO A 259 -8.36 11.18 -14.42
C PRO A 259 -7.45 12.37 -14.09
N ALA A 260 -7.78 13.13 -13.04
CA ALA A 260 -6.96 14.26 -12.58
C ALA A 260 -5.59 13.82 -12.02
N LEU A 261 -5.40 12.53 -11.76
CA LEU A 261 -4.18 11.97 -11.17
C LEU A 261 -3.30 11.23 -12.19
N ALA A 262 -3.60 11.28 -13.47
CA ALA A 262 -2.81 10.59 -14.50
C ALA A 262 -1.31 11.02 -14.51
N GLU A 263 -1.02 12.24 -14.09
CA GLU A 263 0.34 12.78 -13.96
C GLU A 263 1.00 12.46 -12.61
N ASN A 264 0.29 11.85 -11.66
CA ASN A 264 0.81 11.63 -10.31
C ASN A 264 2.05 10.73 -10.31
N PHE A 265 1.95 9.54 -10.89
CA PHE A 265 3.05 8.57 -10.84
C PHE A 265 4.33 9.04 -11.54
N PRO A 266 4.31 9.62 -12.75
CA PRO A 266 5.50 10.20 -13.37
C PRO A 266 6.18 11.25 -12.49
N ARG A 267 5.41 12.16 -11.90
CA ARG A 267 5.92 13.21 -11.01
C ARG A 267 6.45 12.69 -9.69
N LEU A 268 5.80 11.65 -9.13
CA LEU A 268 6.30 10.94 -7.95
C LEU A 268 7.69 10.35 -8.22
N VAL A 269 7.85 9.66 -9.35
CA VAL A 269 9.13 9.04 -9.74
C VAL A 269 10.21 10.10 -9.88
N GLU A 270 9.91 11.21 -10.58
CA GLU A 270 10.85 12.33 -10.74
C GLU A 270 11.27 12.93 -9.39
N PHE A 271 10.31 13.20 -8.51
CA PHE A 271 10.57 13.75 -7.18
C PHE A 271 11.41 12.80 -6.32
N CYS A 272 11.03 11.53 -6.27
CA CYS A 272 11.73 10.55 -5.44
C CYS A 272 13.14 10.22 -5.97
N ASP A 273 13.33 10.21 -7.29
CA ASP A 273 14.66 10.09 -7.90
C ASP A 273 15.59 11.25 -7.52
N ALA A 274 15.01 12.43 -7.32
CA ALA A 274 15.78 13.60 -6.91
C ALA A 274 16.15 13.58 -5.42
N HIS A 275 15.30 13.00 -4.56
CA HIS A 275 15.39 13.16 -3.11
C HIS A 275 15.78 11.90 -2.34
N ILE A 276 15.48 10.69 -2.85
CA ILE A 276 15.79 9.44 -2.16
C ILE A 276 17.13 8.89 -2.64
N SER A 277 17.96 8.49 -1.69
CA SER A 277 19.26 7.86 -1.97
C SER A 277 19.09 6.55 -2.75
N PRO A 278 19.90 6.25 -3.76
CA PRO A 278 19.79 5.00 -4.55
C PRO A 278 19.83 3.73 -3.70
N ASP A 279 20.58 3.76 -2.59
CA ASP A 279 20.69 2.62 -1.68
C ASP A 279 19.40 2.36 -0.88
N ARG A 280 18.54 3.37 -0.75
CA ARG A 280 17.27 3.32 -0.01
C ARG A 280 16.06 3.13 -0.92
N LEU A 281 16.14 3.59 -2.15
CA LEU A 281 15.09 3.43 -3.14
C LEU A 281 15.10 2.00 -3.69
N LYS A 282 14.12 1.18 -3.30
CA LYS A 282 14.02 -0.22 -3.74
C LYS A 282 13.16 -0.40 -4.99
N GLY A 283 12.48 0.65 -5.41
CA GLY A 283 11.63 0.68 -6.59
C GLY A 283 10.43 1.57 -6.41
N TYR A 284 9.42 1.35 -7.25
CA TYR A 284 8.18 2.11 -7.27
C TYR A 284 6.98 1.22 -7.49
N LEU A 285 5.85 1.63 -6.95
CA LEU A 285 4.58 0.95 -7.08
C LEU A 285 3.51 1.88 -7.64
N GLN A 286 2.80 1.46 -8.67
CA GLN A 286 1.62 2.13 -9.20
C GLN A 286 0.37 1.34 -8.80
N THR A 287 -0.74 2.01 -8.51
CA THR A 287 -1.99 1.34 -8.17
C THR A 287 -3.23 2.06 -8.73
N PRO A 288 -4.16 1.34 -9.37
CA PRO A 288 -5.42 1.91 -9.83
C PRO A 288 -6.47 2.08 -8.73
N TRP A 289 -6.28 1.46 -7.54
CA TRP A 289 -7.30 1.37 -6.48
C TRP A 289 -8.67 0.91 -7.00
N ALA A 290 -8.67 -0.07 -7.86
CA ALA A 290 -9.84 -0.60 -8.54
C ALA A 290 -10.01 -2.09 -8.32
N VAL A 291 -11.27 -2.53 -8.22
CA VAL A 291 -11.63 -3.96 -8.25
C VAL A 291 -11.34 -4.51 -9.64
N MET A 292 -10.85 -5.75 -9.74
CA MET A 292 -10.51 -6.40 -11.02
C MET A 292 -11.75 -6.94 -11.72
N ILE A 293 -12.62 -6.02 -12.19
CA ILE A 293 -13.85 -6.33 -12.93
C ILE A 293 -13.91 -5.52 -14.23
N PRO A 294 -14.71 -5.94 -15.24
CA PRO A 294 -14.72 -5.31 -16.57
C PRO A 294 -14.98 -3.81 -16.56
N GLU A 295 -15.78 -3.31 -15.62
CA GLU A 295 -16.12 -1.90 -15.47
C GLU A 295 -14.90 -1.00 -15.20
N TYR A 296 -13.85 -1.55 -14.61
CA TYR A 296 -12.60 -0.85 -14.32
C TYR A 296 -11.45 -1.14 -15.29
N ARG A 297 -11.73 -1.92 -16.35
CA ARG A 297 -10.70 -2.34 -17.30
C ARG A 297 -9.86 -1.18 -17.82
N ASP A 298 -10.49 -0.11 -18.27
CA ASP A 298 -9.77 1.02 -18.87
C ASP A 298 -8.88 1.72 -17.84
N LEU A 299 -9.34 1.88 -16.60
CA LEU A 299 -8.56 2.44 -15.51
C LEU A 299 -7.34 1.57 -15.16
N VAL A 300 -7.55 0.25 -15.09
CA VAL A 300 -6.48 -0.72 -14.80
C VAL A 300 -5.45 -0.73 -15.93
N MET A 301 -5.89 -0.77 -17.19
CA MET A 301 -4.99 -0.74 -18.35
C MET A 301 -4.20 0.57 -18.42
N GLN A 302 -4.85 1.71 -18.17
CA GLN A 302 -4.19 3.00 -18.08
C GLN A 302 -3.12 3.01 -16.99
N SER A 303 -3.37 2.35 -15.84
CA SER A 303 -2.38 2.24 -14.75
C SER A 303 -1.11 1.53 -15.22
N VAL A 304 -1.26 0.42 -15.97
CA VAL A 304 -0.12 -0.29 -16.58
C VAL A 304 0.63 0.63 -17.55
N ASP A 305 -0.09 1.30 -18.45
CA ASP A 305 0.52 2.16 -19.47
C ASP A 305 1.30 3.33 -18.86
N ILE A 306 0.74 3.97 -17.83
CA ILE A 306 1.42 5.04 -17.10
C ILE A 306 2.72 4.51 -16.48
N ALA A 307 2.69 3.36 -15.83
CA ALA A 307 3.89 2.80 -15.21
C ALA A 307 4.95 2.43 -16.26
N VAL A 308 4.56 1.72 -17.33
CA VAL A 308 5.45 1.33 -18.43
C VAL A 308 6.11 2.56 -19.07
N GLU A 309 5.30 3.56 -19.41
CA GLU A 309 5.80 4.79 -20.06
C GLU A 309 6.73 5.58 -19.14
N THR A 310 6.40 5.64 -17.83
CA THR A 310 7.23 6.33 -16.84
C THR A 310 8.63 5.70 -16.76
N PHE A 311 8.70 4.37 -16.64
CA PHE A 311 9.98 3.68 -16.56
C PHE A 311 10.76 3.72 -17.89
N ARG A 312 10.07 3.70 -19.01
CA ARG A 312 10.69 3.85 -20.34
C ARG A 312 11.35 5.22 -20.48
N LYS A 313 10.66 6.29 -20.08
CA LYS A 313 11.18 7.67 -20.16
C LYS A 313 12.30 7.90 -19.16
N ARG A 314 12.20 7.36 -17.94
CA ARG A 314 13.21 7.49 -16.88
C ARG A 314 14.61 7.08 -17.37
N GLY A 315 14.72 6.01 -18.18
CA GLY A 315 16.00 5.56 -18.76
C GLY A 315 16.53 6.42 -19.91
N SER A 316 15.70 7.31 -20.48
CA SER A 316 16.04 8.14 -21.64
C SER A 316 16.28 9.61 -21.33
N LEU A 317 16.03 10.06 -20.09
CA LEU A 317 16.29 11.44 -19.68
C LEU A 317 17.79 11.69 -19.59
N PRO A 318 18.32 12.83 -20.13
CA PRO A 318 19.72 13.19 -19.97
C PRO A 318 20.09 13.27 -18.49
N SER A 319 21.25 12.74 -18.10
CA SER A 319 21.74 12.75 -16.71
C SER A 319 21.81 14.17 -16.10
N ALA A 320 21.90 15.21 -16.91
CA ALA A 320 21.88 16.61 -16.51
C ALA A 320 20.47 17.10 -16.07
N ALA A 321 19.40 16.42 -16.48
CA ALA A 321 18.04 16.74 -16.03
C ALA A 321 17.69 16.09 -14.67
N GLN A 322 18.50 15.14 -14.19
CA GLN A 322 18.34 14.49 -12.89
C GLN A 322 19.13 15.23 -11.83
N LYS A 323 18.62 16.39 -11.41
CA LYS A 323 19.16 17.04 -10.20
C LYS A 323 18.86 16.14 -9.01
N ARG A 324 19.90 15.52 -8.45
CA ARG A 324 19.81 14.85 -7.15
C ARG A 324 20.18 15.87 -6.08
N TYR A 325 19.32 16.00 -5.09
CA TYR A 325 19.66 16.75 -3.90
C TYR A 325 20.70 15.97 -3.12
N SER A 326 21.78 16.65 -2.71
CA SER A 326 22.78 16.04 -1.86
C SER A 326 22.19 15.72 -0.47
N ALA A 327 22.80 14.77 0.25
CA ALA A 327 22.44 14.50 1.64
C ALA A 327 22.47 15.78 2.50
N ALA A 328 23.40 16.70 2.22
CA ALA A 328 23.48 17.99 2.92
C ALA A 328 22.33 18.95 2.59
N GLU A 329 21.78 18.90 1.37
CA GLU A 329 20.59 19.67 1.00
C GLU A 329 19.33 19.07 1.63
N ASN A 330 19.20 17.74 1.60
CA ASN A 330 18.09 17.02 2.25
C ASN A 330 18.15 17.15 3.79
N ALA A 331 19.34 17.14 4.39
CA ALA A 331 19.53 17.34 5.84
C ALA A 331 19.03 18.70 6.33
N LYS A 332 18.98 19.72 5.48
CA LYS A 332 18.36 21.02 5.81
C LYS A 332 16.83 20.93 5.98
N LEU A 333 16.23 19.83 5.52
CA LEU A 333 14.82 19.55 5.63
C LEU A 333 14.47 18.67 6.84
N VAL A 334 15.39 18.53 7.80
CA VAL A 334 15.20 17.71 9.01
C VAL A 334 13.94 18.14 9.76
N LEU A 335 13.15 17.15 10.16
CA LEU A 335 12.01 17.35 11.05
C LEU A 335 12.44 18.03 12.35
N PRO A 336 11.77 19.11 12.76
CA PRO A 336 12.02 19.69 14.06
C PRO A 336 11.61 18.69 15.16
N PRO A 337 12.31 18.65 16.32
CA PRO A 337 12.00 17.74 17.41
C PRO A 337 10.55 17.83 17.93
N ASP A 338 9.89 18.97 17.71
CA ASP A 338 8.52 19.28 18.11
C ASP A 338 7.50 19.12 16.97
N ALA A 339 7.86 18.44 15.88
CA ALA A 339 6.98 18.26 14.70
C ALA A 339 5.63 17.65 15.09
N ASP A 340 5.63 16.58 15.89
CA ASP A 340 4.39 15.90 16.30
C ASP A 340 3.47 16.82 17.12
N ALA A 341 4.05 17.63 18.00
CA ALA A 341 3.29 18.62 18.78
C ALA A 341 2.71 19.73 17.89
N LYS A 342 3.48 20.21 16.91
CA LYS A 342 3.02 21.22 15.94
C LYS A 342 1.89 20.67 15.06
N ILE A 343 1.98 19.43 14.60
CA ILE A 343 0.93 18.79 13.83
C ILE A 343 -0.32 18.61 14.69
N ALA A 344 -0.19 18.15 15.92
CA ALA A 344 -1.30 18.01 16.85
C ALA A 344 -2.01 19.36 17.12
N GLU A 345 -1.24 20.43 17.22
CA GLU A 345 -1.80 21.78 17.39
C GLU A 345 -2.53 22.27 16.12
N GLN A 346 -1.98 22.00 14.92
CA GLN A 346 -2.65 22.32 13.65
C GLN A 346 -3.97 21.55 13.52
N LYS A 347 -3.99 20.27 13.88
CA LYS A 347 -5.21 19.45 13.91
C LYS A 347 -6.30 20.05 14.83
N ARG A 348 -5.91 20.55 16.00
CA ARG A 348 -6.87 21.17 16.92
C ARG A 348 -7.45 22.47 16.38
N ARG A 349 -6.68 23.25 15.62
CA ARG A 349 -7.09 24.54 15.06
C ARG A 349 -7.88 24.43 13.78
N ASP A 350 -7.68 23.40 13.00
CA ASP A 350 -8.37 23.16 11.73
C ASP A 350 -9.25 21.92 11.82
N PRO A 351 -10.58 22.07 11.97
CA PRO A 351 -11.52 20.93 12.00
C PRO A 351 -11.48 20.08 10.74
N ASN A 352 -11.03 20.65 9.62
CA ASN A 352 -10.91 19.97 8.31
C ASN A 352 -9.52 19.41 8.06
N TYR A 353 -8.59 19.54 9.01
CA TYR A 353 -7.23 19.06 8.86
C TYR A 353 -7.15 17.55 8.55
N ASN A 354 -8.15 16.78 8.98
CA ASN A 354 -8.26 15.35 8.70
C ASN A 354 -8.90 15.05 7.32
N ALA A 355 -9.38 16.06 6.61
CA ALA A 355 -9.95 15.89 5.28
C ALA A 355 -8.82 16.06 4.26
N PHE A 356 -8.11 14.98 3.94
CA PHE A 356 -7.08 14.97 2.90
C PHE A 356 -7.68 15.01 1.50
N TRP A 357 -8.98 14.73 1.37
CA TRP A 357 -9.69 14.56 0.11
C TRP A 357 -11.05 15.25 0.10
#